data_32df72043bc5ad005fd40e57655753c6
#
_entry.id   32df72043bc5ad005fd40e57655753c6
#
_cell.length_a   1.000
_cell.length_b   1.000
_cell.length_c   1.000
_cell.angle_alpha   90.00
_cell.angle_beta   90.00
_cell.angle_gamma   90.00
#
_symmetry.space_group_name_H-M   'P 1'
#
loop_
_entity.id
_entity.type
_entity.pdbx_description
1 polymer ?
#
loop_
_entity_poly.entity_id
_entity_poly.type
_entity_poly.pdbx_seq_one_letter_code
_entity_poly.pdbx_strand_id
1 'polypeptide(L)'
;MIQEMDLMEIFYWFHRHPELSYEEYDTTAQIKKLLKAADVKILPIPMETGLIAEVKGEKDGPVQALRCDIDALPITELTDLPYASKCPGKMHACGHDFHITAGIGTAIWLQEHKDELCGTVRFFFQPGEESSLGAWKVLETTALDSVTRVWGFHSDPTNLVNAIGIREGAVAAAVDRFVITITGV
;
A
#
# COMPACT_ATOMS: atom_id res chain seq x y z
N MET A 1 17.95 11.29 5.76
CA MET A 1 17.52 9.86 5.75
C MET A 1 16.94 9.42 4.42
N ILE A 2 16.03 10.13 3.77
CA ILE A 2 15.60 9.75 2.39
C ILE A 2 16.79 9.70 1.41
N GLN A 3 17.81 10.54 1.57
CA GLN A 3 19.02 10.52 0.75
C GLN A 3 19.87 9.24 0.94
N GLU A 4 19.70 8.51 2.04
CA GLU A 4 20.39 7.25 2.32
C GLU A 4 19.54 6.02 1.95
N MET A 5 18.24 6.22 1.68
CA MET A 5 17.33 5.15 1.34
C MET A 5 16.90 5.30 -0.12
N ASP A 6 17.47 4.48 -0.98
CA ASP A 6 17.14 4.47 -2.40
C ASP A 6 15.71 3.90 -2.59
N LEU A 7 14.75 4.78 -2.92
CA LEU A 7 13.38 4.37 -3.17
C LEU A 7 13.27 3.38 -4.35
N MET A 8 14.19 3.45 -5.30
CA MET A 8 14.21 2.48 -6.40
C MET A 8 14.61 1.09 -5.93
N GLU A 9 15.59 0.98 -5.01
CA GLU A 9 15.95 -0.32 -4.41
C GLU A 9 14.83 -0.88 -3.54
N ILE A 10 14.08 -0.03 -2.85
CA ILE A 10 12.87 -0.43 -2.11
C ILE A 10 11.83 -0.98 -3.08
N PHE A 11 11.54 -0.26 -4.15
CA PHE A 11 10.62 -0.71 -5.20
C PHE A 11 11.06 -2.04 -5.81
N TYR A 12 12.33 -2.17 -6.18
CA TYR A 12 12.87 -3.41 -6.74
C TYR A 12 12.81 -4.57 -5.77
N TRP A 13 12.93 -4.32 -4.47
CA TRP A 13 12.78 -5.37 -3.48
C TRP A 13 11.35 -5.92 -3.47
N PHE A 14 10.34 -5.05 -3.38
CA PHE A 14 8.94 -5.47 -3.39
C PHE A 14 8.56 -6.13 -4.71
N HIS A 15 8.98 -5.58 -5.84
CA HIS A 15 8.72 -6.17 -7.15
C HIS A 15 9.28 -7.60 -7.29
N ARG A 16 10.47 -7.84 -6.72
CA ARG A 16 11.10 -9.17 -6.73
C ARG A 16 10.47 -10.18 -5.79
N HIS A 17 9.74 -9.75 -4.77
CA HIS A 17 9.22 -10.60 -3.69
C HIS A 17 7.70 -10.43 -3.54
N PRO A 18 6.90 -10.65 -4.61
CA PRO A 18 5.45 -10.52 -4.55
C PRO A 18 4.82 -11.63 -3.71
N GLU A 19 3.87 -11.26 -2.86
CA GLU A 19 3.07 -12.16 -2.06
C GLU A 19 1.58 -11.97 -2.37
N LEU A 20 0.80 -13.06 -2.35
CA LEU A 20 -0.63 -13.00 -2.68
C LEU A 20 -1.44 -12.44 -1.50
N SER A 21 -2.70 -12.08 -1.79
CA SER A 21 -3.68 -11.62 -0.80
C SER A 21 -3.69 -12.50 0.44
N TYR A 22 -3.47 -11.90 1.61
CA TYR A 22 -3.40 -12.53 2.95
C TYR A 22 -2.18 -13.44 3.19
N GLU A 23 -1.23 -13.47 2.28
CA GLU A 23 0.06 -14.16 2.43
C GLU A 23 1.22 -13.15 2.50
N GLU A 24 0.96 -11.85 2.67
CA GLU A 24 1.93 -10.74 2.59
C GLU A 24 2.78 -10.63 3.87
N TYR A 25 3.35 -11.75 4.34
CA TYR A 25 4.12 -11.80 5.59
C TYR A 25 5.47 -11.13 5.48
N ASP A 26 6.25 -11.45 4.45
CA ASP A 26 7.58 -10.86 4.21
C ASP A 26 7.45 -9.39 3.77
N THR A 27 6.45 -9.07 2.95
CA THR A 27 6.07 -7.71 2.58
C THR A 27 5.79 -6.87 3.82
N THR A 28 4.94 -7.36 4.72
CA THR A 28 4.62 -6.70 5.99
C THR A 28 5.86 -6.51 6.86
N ALA A 29 6.70 -7.55 6.98
CA ALA A 29 7.93 -7.49 7.76
C ALA A 29 8.92 -6.45 7.20
N GLN A 30 9.05 -6.38 5.88
CA GLN A 30 9.92 -5.41 5.23
C GLN A 30 9.42 -3.97 5.38
N ILE A 31 8.12 -3.72 5.19
CA ILE A 31 7.50 -2.42 5.47
C ILE A 31 7.79 -2.00 6.91
N LYS A 32 7.52 -2.90 7.86
CA LYS A 32 7.76 -2.65 9.29
C LYS A 32 9.23 -2.32 9.60
N LYS A 33 10.16 -3.01 8.97
CA LYS A 33 11.60 -2.77 9.11
C LYS A 33 11.98 -1.37 8.62
N LEU A 34 11.52 -0.98 7.43
CA LEU A 34 11.84 0.30 6.81
C LEU A 34 11.25 1.48 7.61
N LEU A 35 10.00 1.38 8.01
CA LEU A 35 9.34 2.42 8.82
C LEU A 35 10.00 2.58 10.19
N LYS A 36 10.38 1.48 10.86
CA LYS A 36 11.11 1.55 12.13
C LYS A 36 12.49 2.18 11.99
N ALA A 37 13.21 1.88 10.91
CA ALA A 37 14.52 2.48 10.64
C ALA A 37 14.45 4.01 10.46
N ALA A 38 13.27 4.51 10.06
CA ALA A 38 12.99 5.94 9.91
C ALA A 38 12.25 6.55 11.11
N ASP A 39 12.15 5.85 12.24
CA ASP A 39 11.46 6.29 13.45
C ASP A 39 9.97 6.62 13.23
N VAL A 40 9.34 5.99 12.23
CA VAL A 40 7.89 6.10 12.00
C VAL A 40 7.15 5.17 12.95
N LYS A 41 6.19 5.72 13.67
CA LYS A 41 5.39 4.99 14.65
C LYS A 41 4.46 3.98 13.98
N ILE A 42 4.57 2.71 14.36
CA ILE A 42 3.61 1.66 13.99
C ILE A 42 2.59 1.53 15.10
N LEU A 43 1.30 1.59 14.75
CA LEU A 43 0.23 1.47 15.71
C LEU A 43 0.06 -0.01 16.15
N PRO A 44 -0.25 -0.26 17.42
CA PRO A 44 -0.44 -1.62 17.94
C PRO A 44 -1.83 -2.19 17.57
N ILE A 45 -2.18 -2.10 16.29
CA ILE A 45 -3.43 -2.64 15.75
C ILE A 45 -3.12 -4.06 15.25
N PRO A 46 -3.77 -5.10 15.80
CA PRO A 46 -3.49 -6.47 15.41
C PRO A 46 -4.01 -6.74 14.00
N MET A 47 -3.12 -7.11 13.10
CA MET A 47 -3.40 -7.56 11.74
C MET A 47 -2.49 -8.76 11.45
N GLU A 48 -3.01 -9.76 10.75
CA GLU A 48 -2.24 -10.94 10.36
C GLU A 48 -1.17 -10.57 9.33
N THR A 49 -1.58 -9.83 8.29
CA THR A 49 -0.70 -9.19 7.31
C THR A 49 -1.11 -7.73 7.14
N GLY A 50 -0.21 -6.92 6.60
CA GLY A 50 -0.37 -5.47 6.59
C GLY A 50 -0.10 -4.81 7.95
N LEU A 51 -0.14 -3.51 8.00
CA LEU A 51 0.03 -2.74 9.23
C LEU A 51 -0.51 -1.32 9.08
N ILE A 52 -0.69 -0.67 10.23
CA ILE A 52 -1.04 0.74 10.31
C ILE A 52 0.12 1.51 10.93
N ALA A 53 0.58 2.55 10.25
CA ALA A 53 1.61 3.45 10.76
C ALA A 53 1.06 4.88 10.91
N GLU A 54 1.77 5.72 11.63
CA GLU A 54 1.32 7.08 11.92
C GLU A 54 2.51 8.04 12.01
N VAL A 55 2.38 9.18 11.35
CA VAL A 55 3.25 10.35 11.55
C VAL A 55 2.39 11.46 12.14
N LYS A 56 2.75 11.90 13.34
CA LYS A 56 2.10 13.01 14.02
C LYS A 56 2.94 14.27 13.87
N GLY A 57 2.34 15.29 13.28
CA GLY A 57 2.92 16.63 13.18
C GLY A 57 3.03 17.34 14.53
N GLU A 58 3.83 18.39 14.55
CA GLU A 58 4.03 19.24 15.75
C GLU A 58 2.94 20.30 15.88
N LYS A 59 2.14 20.51 14.84
CA LYS A 59 1.02 21.47 14.84
C LYS A 59 -0.31 20.72 14.93
N ASP A 60 -1.26 21.29 15.64
CA ASP A 60 -2.62 20.74 15.74
C ASP A 60 -3.30 20.70 14.37
N GLY A 61 -4.11 19.68 14.15
CA GLY A 61 -4.85 19.52 12.92
C GLY A 61 -5.60 18.18 12.86
N PRO A 62 -6.25 17.90 11.73
CA PRO A 62 -7.05 16.68 11.56
C PRO A 62 -6.17 15.44 11.42
N VAL A 63 -6.78 14.28 11.67
CA VAL A 63 -6.20 12.99 11.28
C VAL A 63 -6.67 12.67 9.87
N GLN A 64 -5.75 12.47 8.95
CA GLN A 64 -6.01 12.00 7.61
C GLN A 64 -5.29 10.67 7.37
N ALA A 65 -5.77 9.87 6.44
CA ALA A 65 -5.16 8.59 6.11
C ALA A 65 -4.75 8.53 4.64
N LEU A 66 -3.65 7.81 4.38
CA LEU A 66 -3.21 7.40 3.06
C LEU A 66 -3.28 5.87 2.99
N ARG A 67 -4.03 5.35 2.01
CA ARG A 67 -4.15 3.92 1.74
C ARG A 67 -3.12 3.49 0.71
N CYS A 68 -2.40 2.42 1.04
CA CYS A 68 -1.45 1.73 0.17
C CYS A 68 -1.77 0.23 0.25
N ASP A 69 -2.24 -0.36 -0.82
CA ASP A 69 -2.41 -1.81 -0.92
C ASP A 69 -1.07 -2.51 -1.12
N ILE A 70 -0.98 -3.78 -0.71
CA ILE A 70 0.32 -4.44 -0.60
C ILE A 70 0.41 -5.83 -1.22
N ASP A 71 -0.70 -6.40 -1.67
CA ASP A 71 -0.75 -7.74 -2.25
C ASP A 71 -0.43 -7.76 -3.75
N ALA A 72 -0.08 -8.94 -4.24
CA ALA A 72 0.24 -9.23 -5.62
C ALA A 72 -0.76 -10.21 -6.24
N LEU A 73 -0.64 -10.42 -7.54
CA LEU A 73 -1.51 -11.28 -8.34
C LEU A 73 -0.86 -12.63 -8.65
N PRO A 74 -1.66 -13.72 -8.79
CA PRO A 74 -1.17 -15.04 -9.21
C PRO A 74 -0.90 -15.10 -10.72
N ILE A 75 0.04 -14.26 -11.18
CA ILE A 75 0.41 -14.09 -12.58
C ILE A 75 1.90 -14.39 -12.74
N THR A 76 2.28 -15.16 -13.74
CA THR A 76 3.68 -15.34 -14.11
C THR A 76 4.18 -14.11 -14.84
N GLU A 77 5.21 -13.47 -14.30
CA GLU A 77 5.83 -12.33 -14.96
C GLU A 77 6.61 -12.74 -16.22
N LEU A 78 6.43 -11.98 -17.30
CA LEU A 78 7.06 -12.20 -18.61
C LEU A 78 7.72 -10.90 -19.13
N THR A 79 8.15 -10.02 -18.23
CA THR A 79 8.68 -8.68 -18.60
C THR A 79 10.15 -8.69 -18.98
N ASP A 80 10.91 -9.73 -18.60
CA ASP A 80 12.36 -9.82 -18.74
C ASP A 80 13.13 -8.64 -18.08
N LEU A 81 12.51 -7.96 -17.10
CA LEU A 81 13.13 -6.87 -16.36
C LEU A 81 14.26 -7.38 -15.44
N PRO A 82 15.33 -6.62 -15.24
CA PRO A 82 16.44 -7.03 -14.36
C PRO A 82 16.04 -7.18 -12.89
N TYR A 83 14.87 -6.66 -12.53
CA TYR A 83 14.27 -6.76 -11.21
C TYR A 83 12.95 -7.55 -11.21
N ALA A 84 12.69 -8.36 -12.23
CA ALA A 84 11.50 -9.21 -12.32
C ALA A 84 11.32 -10.09 -11.09
N SER A 85 10.07 -10.53 -10.88
CA SER A 85 9.67 -11.40 -9.77
C SER A 85 10.58 -12.62 -9.64
N LYS A 86 11.01 -12.90 -8.40
CA LYS A 86 11.72 -14.13 -8.04
C LYS A 86 10.79 -15.22 -7.52
N CYS A 87 9.50 -14.96 -7.47
CA CYS A 87 8.46 -15.85 -6.99
C CYS A 87 7.67 -16.41 -8.18
N PRO A 88 7.92 -17.64 -8.65
CA PRO A 88 7.22 -18.21 -9.80
C PRO A 88 5.69 -18.15 -9.63
N GLY A 89 4.98 -17.68 -10.66
CA GLY A 89 3.53 -17.56 -10.65
C GLY A 89 2.97 -16.41 -9.82
N LYS A 90 3.81 -15.48 -9.33
CA LYS A 90 3.36 -14.29 -8.60
C LYS A 90 4.01 -13.04 -9.19
N MET A 91 3.26 -11.95 -9.31
CA MET A 91 3.74 -10.67 -9.86
C MET A 91 2.94 -9.51 -9.28
N HIS A 92 3.60 -8.39 -9.01
CA HIS A 92 2.93 -7.11 -8.76
C HIS A 92 2.42 -6.47 -10.08
N ALA A 93 1.49 -7.19 -10.75
CA ALA A 93 0.97 -6.74 -12.05
C ALA A 93 0.02 -5.54 -11.96
N CYS A 94 -0.50 -5.25 -10.77
CA CYS A 94 -1.36 -4.08 -10.50
C CYS A 94 -0.58 -2.85 -10.00
N GLY A 95 0.72 -2.99 -9.72
CA GLY A 95 1.59 -1.88 -9.29
C GLY A 95 1.53 -1.57 -7.79
N HIS A 96 1.10 -2.51 -6.96
CA HIS A 96 1.05 -2.31 -5.51
C HIS A 96 2.43 -2.16 -4.86
N ASP A 97 3.48 -2.71 -5.45
CA ASP A 97 4.89 -2.45 -5.10
C ASP A 97 5.27 -0.96 -5.21
N PHE A 98 4.76 -0.26 -6.22
CA PHE A 98 4.88 1.19 -6.34
C PHE A 98 4.07 1.88 -5.24
N HIS A 99 2.85 1.41 -4.93
CA HIS A 99 2.03 1.98 -3.86
C HIS A 99 2.70 1.84 -2.49
N ILE A 100 3.26 0.68 -2.18
CA ILE A 100 4.05 0.45 -0.96
C ILE A 100 5.22 1.42 -0.88
N THR A 101 5.98 1.52 -1.96
CA THR A 101 7.19 2.37 -2.02
C THR A 101 6.83 3.84 -1.83
N ALA A 102 5.79 4.31 -2.51
CA ALA A 102 5.31 5.69 -2.38
C ALA A 102 4.80 5.97 -0.96
N GLY A 103 4.08 5.03 -0.35
CA GLY A 103 3.61 5.13 1.03
C GLY A 103 4.75 5.22 2.03
N ILE A 104 5.77 4.36 1.90
CA ILE A 104 6.98 4.38 2.75
C ILE A 104 7.73 5.71 2.56
N GLY A 105 7.99 6.11 1.32
CA GLY A 105 8.68 7.36 1.01
C GLY A 105 7.96 8.58 1.59
N THR A 106 6.64 8.62 1.47
CA THR A 106 5.80 9.68 2.05
C THR A 106 5.88 9.69 3.58
N ALA A 107 5.81 8.51 4.22
CA ALA A 107 5.89 8.41 5.68
C ALA A 107 7.24 8.90 6.21
N ILE A 108 8.33 8.53 5.54
CA ILE A 108 9.68 8.97 5.90
C ILE A 108 9.83 10.48 5.71
N TRP A 109 9.38 11.00 4.58
CA TRP A 109 9.46 12.43 4.30
C TRP A 109 8.67 13.25 5.32
N LEU A 110 7.45 12.84 5.65
CA LEU A 110 6.63 13.50 6.66
C LEU A 110 7.25 13.40 8.06
N GLN A 111 7.91 12.28 8.40
CA GLN A 111 8.61 12.14 9.68
C GLN A 111 9.79 13.11 9.79
N GLU A 112 10.49 13.40 8.69
CA GLU A 112 11.58 14.37 8.64
C GLU A 112 11.08 15.84 8.68
N HIS A 113 9.82 16.08 8.26
CA HIS A 113 9.20 17.41 8.17
C HIS A 113 8.00 17.57 9.11
N LYS A 114 7.99 16.83 10.23
CA LYS A 114 6.87 16.88 11.18
C LYS A 114 6.64 18.25 11.83
N ASP A 115 7.65 19.11 11.85
CA ASP A 115 7.56 20.51 12.29
C ASP A 115 6.71 21.38 11.34
N GLU A 116 6.58 20.99 10.09
CA GLU A 116 5.72 21.64 9.09
C GLU A 116 4.31 21.02 9.04
N LEU A 117 4.16 19.75 9.46
CA LEU A 117 2.91 19.00 9.39
C LEU A 117 1.87 19.51 10.40
N CYS A 118 0.67 19.83 9.90
CA CYS A 118 -0.51 20.11 10.72
C CYS A 118 -1.38 18.85 10.86
N GLY A 119 -1.56 18.36 12.08
CA GLY A 119 -2.35 17.17 12.36
C GLY A 119 -1.55 15.87 12.25
N THR A 120 -2.19 14.83 11.78
CA THR A 120 -1.62 13.47 11.74
C THR A 120 -1.91 12.83 10.39
N VAL A 121 -0.93 12.13 9.83
CA VAL A 121 -1.13 11.25 8.68
C VAL A 121 -0.97 9.81 9.11
N ARG A 122 -2.03 9.01 8.88
CA ARG A 122 -2.05 7.58 9.15
C ARG A 122 -1.90 6.83 7.85
N PHE A 123 -1.04 5.83 7.82
CA PHE A 123 -0.74 5.01 6.65
C PHE A 123 -1.38 3.65 6.83
N PHE A 124 -2.25 3.25 5.90
CA PHE A 124 -2.86 1.93 5.85
C PHE A 124 -2.12 1.09 4.81
N PHE A 125 -1.17 0.27 5.25
CA PHE A 125 -0.60 -0.76 4.39
C PHE A 125 -1.57 -1.95 4.39
N GLN A 126 -2.53 -1.87 3.47
CA GLN A 126 -3.70 -2.73 3.43
C GLN A 126 -3.41 -4.04 2.69
N PRO A 127 -3.62 -5.21 3.32
CA PRO A 127 -3.52 -6.50 2.65
C PRO A 127 -4.77 -6.80 1.81
N GLY A 128 -4.67 -7.77 0.89
CA GLY A 128 -5.81 -8.44 0.27
C GLY A 128 -6.72 -7.55 -0.57
N GLU A 129 -6.20 -6.56 -1.27
CA GLU A 129 -6.99 -5.71 -2.17
C GLU A 129 -7.59 -6.53 -3.30
N GLU A 130 -6.79 -7.38 -3.96
CA GLU A 130 -7.16 -8.20 -5.11
C GLU A 130 -8.20 -9.28 -4.78
N SER A 131 -8.38 -9.57 -3.49
CA SER A 131 -9.46 -10.43 -2.99
C SER A 131 -10.79 -9.69 -2.77
N SER A 132 -10.80 -8.35 -2.89
CA SER A 132 -11.91 -7.44 -2.60
C SER A 132 -12.38 -7.42 -1.14
N LEU A 133 -11.65 -8.04 -0.21
CA LEU A 133 -12.02 -8.14 1.21
C LEU A 133 -11.04 -7.42 2.15
N GLY A 134 -9.87 -7.00 1.66
CA GLY A 134 -8.83 -6.43 2.49
C GLY A 134 -9.22 -5.13 3.19
N ALA A 135 -9.97 -4.26 2.51
CA ALA A 135 -10.47 -3.03 3.11
C ALA A 135 -11.38 -3.30 4.32
N TRP A 136 -12.23 -4.36 4.26
CA TRP A 136 -13.09 -4.76 5.38
C TRP A 136 -12.29 -5.14 6.60
N LYS A 137 -11.16 -5.84 6.44
CA LYS A 137 -10.27 -6.17 7.57
C LYS A 137 -9.70 -4.93 8.26
N VAL A 138 -9.43 -3.86 7.52
CA VAL A 138 -9.00 -2.58 8.11
C VAL A 138 -10.18 -1.90 8.82
N LEU A 139 -11.39 -1.92 8.23
CA LEU A 139 -12.60 -1.34 8.80
C LEU A 139 -13.03 -2.00 10.12
N GLU A 140 -12.74 -3.28 10.31
CA GLU A 140 -13.02 -4.01 11.55
C GLU A 140 -12.09 -3.63 12.71
N THR A 141 -11.07 -2.81 12.44
CA THR A 141 -10.11 -2.34 13.45
C THR A 141 -10.39 -0.91 13.89
N THR A 142 -9.61 -0.41 14.83
CA THR A 142 -9.61 0.99 15.25
C THR A 142 -8.78 1.90 14.33
N ALA A 143 -8.36 1.42 13.16
CA ALA A 143 -7.51 2.17 12.24
C ALA A 143 -8.14 3.49 11.76
N LEU A 144 -9.47 3.51 11.62
CA LEU A 144 -10.22 4.70 11.19
C LEU A 144 -10.65 5.64 12.31
N ASP A 145 -10.37 5.31 13.57
CA ASP A 145 -10.75 6.17 14.69
C ASP A 145 -10.15 7.57 14.53
N SER A 146 -11.01 8.59 14.58
CA SER A 146 -10.66 10.01 14.39
C SER A 146 -10.17 10.39 12.98
N VAL A 147 -10.13 9.47 12.02
CA VAL A 147 -9.78 9.79 10.63
C VAL A 147 -10.89 10.59 9.98
N THR A 148 -10.56 11.77 9.45
CA THR A 148 -11.52 12.68 8.81
C THR A 148 -11.58 12.51 7.30
N ARG A 149 -10.51 12.01 6.68
CA ARG A 149 -10.40 11.74 5.24
C ARG A 149 -9.45 10.59 4.99
N VAL A 150 -9.77 9.79 3.98
CA VAL A 150 -8.88 8.76 3.44
C VAL A 150 -8.54 9.12 2.01
N TRP A 151 -7.25 9.10 1.71
CA TRP A 151 -6.70 9.28 0.38
C TRP A 151 -6.23 7.93 -0.14
N GLY A 152 -6.47 7.67 -1.41
CA GLY A 152 -5.92 6.55 -2.14
C GLY A 152 -5.36 7.03 -3.47
N PHE A 153 -4.41 6.32 -4.00
CA PHE A 153 -3.89 6.54 -5.35
C PHE A 153 -3.70 5.19 -6.03
N HIS A 154 -3.65 5.21 -7.35
CA HIS A 154 -3.34 4.02 -8.13
C HIS A 154 -2.39 4.38 -9.25
N SER A 155 -1.43 3.48 -9.54
CA SER A 155 -0.59 3.58 -10.73
C SER A 155 -1.46 3.47 -11.98
N ASP A 156 -1.26 4.36 -12.94
CA ASP A 156 -2.01 4.35 -14.19
C ASP A 156 -1.04 4.43 -15.38
N PRO A 157 -0.86 3.33 -16.13
CA PRO A 157 0.06 3.28 -17.25
C PRO A 157 -0.40 4.11 -18.45
N THR A 158 -1.62 4.62 -18.44
CA THR A 158 -2.15 5.47 -19.52
C THR A 158 -1.84 6.95 -19.34
N ASN A 159 -1.45 7.36 -18.13
CA ASN A 159 -1.04 8.71 -17.83
C ASN A 159 0.42 8.98 -18.24
N LEU A 160 0.71 10.24 -18.53
CA LEU A 160 2.09 10.67 -18.77
C LEU A 160 2.91 10.60 -17.48
N VAL A 161 4.20 10.32 -17.59
CA VAL A 161 5.13 10.39 -16.46
C VAL A 161 5.08 11.78 -15.83
N ASN A 162 5.07 11.85 -14.51
CA ASN A 162 4.89 13.06 -13.70
C ASN A 162 3.50 13.72 -13.80
N ALA A 163 2.50 13.06 -14.39
CA ALA A 163 1.13 13.52 -14.34
C ALA A 163 0.35 12.81 -13.21
N ILE A 164 -0.50 13.57 -12.53
CA ILE A 164 -1.45 13.05 -11.54
C ILE A 164 -2.85 13.27 -12.07
N GLY A 165 -3.59 12.19 -12.33
CA GLY A 165 -4.99 12.24 -12.73
C GLY A 165 -5.88 12.47 -11.51
N ILE A 166 -6.65 13.56 -11.52
CA ILE A 166 -7.66 13.83 -10.48
C ILE A 166 -8.97 14.14 -11.18
N ARG A 167 -10.06 13.56 -10.70
CA ARG A 167 -11.41 13.89 -11.16
C ARG A 167 -12.40 13.91 -9.99
N GLU A 168 -13.42 14.73 -10.13
CA GLU A 168 -14.56 14.73 -9.22
C GLU A 168 -15.53 13.59 -9.57
N GLY A 169 -16.11 12.94 -8.55
CA GLY A 169 -17.06 11.83 -8.71
C GLY A 169 -16.41 10.46 -8.78
N ALA A 170 -17.06 9.49 -9.42
CA ALA A 170 -16.61 8.10 -9.49
C ALA A 170 -15.33 7.98 -10.36
N VAL A 171 -14.31 7.31 -9.81
CA VAL A 171 -13.01 7.07 -10.44
C VAL A 171 -12.88 5.64 -10.93
N ALA A 172 -13.44 4.67 -10.18
CA ALA A 172 -13.39 3.25 -10.48
C ALA A 172 -14.81 2.69 -10.72
N ALA A 173 -14.88 1.58 -11.47
CA ALA A 173 -16.12 0.84 -11.68
C ALA A 173 -16.47 -0.02 -10.45
N ALA A 174 -17.75 -0.37 -10.32
CA ALA A 174 -18.17 -1.43 -9.40
C ALA A 174 -17.84 -2.80 -10.01
N VAL A 175 -17.54 -3.77 -9.15
CA VAL A 175 -17.23 -5.14 -9.55
C VAL A 175 -18.17 -6.11 -8.84
N ASP A 176 -18.81 -6.98 -9.62
CA ASP A 176 -19.62 -8.09 -9.12
C ASP A 176 -19.04 -9.41 -9.63
N ARG A 177 -18.97 -10.43 -8.77
CA ARG A 177 -18.49 -11.76 -9.12
C ARG A 177 -19.63 -12.77 -9.08
N PHE A 178 -19.85 -13.47 -10.21
CA PHE A 178 -20.83 -14.54 -10.31
C PHE A 178 -20.11 -15.90 -10.46
N VAL A 179 -20.61 -16.92 -9.77
CA VAL A 179 -20.17 -18.29 -9.96
C VAL A 179 -21.40 -19.11 -10.35
N ILE A 180 -21.38 -19.67 -11.57
CA ILE A 180 -22.43 -20.55 -12.07
C ILE A 180 -21.85 -21.96 -12.20
N THR A 181 -22.39 -22.89 -11.45
CA THR A 181 -22.03 -24.31 -11.55
C THR A 181 -23.10 -25.06 -12.27
N ILE A 182 -22.77 -25.69 -13.41
CA ILE A 182 -23.68 -26.54 -14.18
C ILE A 182 -23.21 -27.98 -14.00
N THR A 183 -24.08 -28.82 -13.40
CA THR A 183 -23.84 -30.24 -13.25
C THR A 183 -24.66 -30.97 -14.28
N GLY A 184 -24.00 -31.63 -15.24
CA GLY A 184 -24.64 -32.49 -16.23
C GLY A 184 -24.82 -33.92 -15.73
N VAL A 185 -25.80 -34.64 -16.30
CA VAL A 185 -26.00 -36.10 -16.12
C VAL A 185 -25.42 -36.80 -17.34
#